data_fe6ee0d929d4bfcfbbec8dae676c6e5f
#
_entry.id   fe6ee0d929d4bfcfbbec8dae676c6e5f
#
_cell.length_a   1.000
_cell.length_b   1.000
_cell.length_c   1.000
_cell.angle_alpha   90.00
_cell.angle_beta   90.00
_cell.angle_gamma   90.00
#
_symmetry.space_group_name_H-M   'P 1'
#
loop_
_entity.id
_entity.type
_entity.pdbx_description
1 polymer ?
#
loop_
_entity_poly.entity_id
_entity_poly.type
_entity_poly.pdbx_seq_one_letter_code
_entity_poly.pdbx_strand_id
1 'polypeptide(L)'
;MRHRLLIVDDEEHIRVAMRTFFSHRGYLVDSASEREEAEALLVNFAYSCVIADLRLSAGHGADGLEILGFVKERCPDTRIILLTAYSSPAVETEARRRGVDLFIHKPKPLAEVGRLVESLIRQGAES
;
A
#
# COMPACT_ATOMS: atom_id res chain seq x y z
N MET A 1 0.05 11.14 -18.11
CA MET A 1 0.19 9.71 -17.84
C MET A 1 -0.48 9.36 -16.52
N ARG A 2 -1.28 8.31 -16.50
CA ARG A 2 -1.96 7.90 -15.27
C ARG A 2 -1.02 7.06 -14.39
N HIS A 3 -1.06 7.33 -13.10
CA HIS A 3 -0.38 6.49 -12.13
C HIS A 3 -1.25 5.29 -11.77
N ARG A 4 -0.61 4.16 -11.54
CA ARG A 4 -1.30 2.93 -11.14
C ARG A 4 -1.05 2.65 -9.67
N LEU A 5 -2.12 2.37 -8.94
CA LEU A 5 -2.07 2.06 -7.52
C LEU A 5 -2.51 0.62 -7.27
N LEU A 6 -1.93 0.00 -6.25
CA LEU A 6 -2.36 -1.31 -5.77
C LEU A 6 -2.86 -1.17 -4.34
N ILE A 7 -4.09 -1.62 -4.10
CA ILE A 7 -4.70 -1.64 -2.77
C ILE A 7 -4.72 -3.09 -2.29
N VAL A 8 -4.14 -3.34 -1.13
CA VAL A 8 -4.13 -4.69 -0.56
C VAL A 8 -4.80 -4.67 0.80
N ASP A 9 -5.98 -5.26 0.90
CA ASP A 9 -6.76 -5.31 2.13
C ASP A 9 -7.73 -6.49 2.02
N ASP A 10 -7.91 -7.24 3.09
CA ASP A 10 -8.80 -8.39 3.07
C ASP A 10 -10.27 -8.03 3.19
N GLU A 11 -10.58 -6.80 3.59
CA GLU A 11 -11.96 -6.33 3.72
C GLU A 11 -12.46 -5.75 2.40
N GLU A 12 -13.47 -6.39 1.83
CA GLU A 12 -14.00 -5.97 0.52
C GLU A 12 -14.49 -4.53 0.52
N HIS A 13 -15.18 -4.12 1.58
CA HIS A 13 -15.72 -2.76 1.63
C HIS A 13 -14.61 -1.70 1.62
N ILE A 14 -13.46 -1.99 2.20
CA ILE A 14 -12.33 -1.08 2.17
C ILE A 14 -11.72 -1.04 0.77
N ARG A 15 -11.55 -2.22 0.13
CA ARG A 15 -11.03 -2.25 -1.24
C ARG A 15 -11.92 -1.48 -2.20
N VAL A 16 -13.25 -1.66 -2.07
CA VAL A 16 -14.20 -0.96 -2.94
C VAL A 16 -14.15 0.54 -2.69
N ALA A 17 -14.15 0.97 -1.43
CA ALA A 17 -14.12 2.39 -1.09
C ALA A 17 -12.85 3.07 -1.61
N MET A 18 -11.70 2.46 -1.40
CA MET A 18 -10.43 3.02 -1.87
C MET A 18 -10.35 3.04 -3.39
N ARG A 19 -10.77 1.95 -4.05
CA ARG A 19 -10.74 1.90 -5.51
C ARG A 19 -11.62 2.99 -6.10
N THR A 20 -12.83 3.16 -5.56
CA THR A 20 -13.74 4.20 -6.02
C THR A 20 -13.13 5.59 -5.82
N PHE A 21 -12.60 5.85 -4.63
CA PHE A 21 -12.02 7.13 -4.30
C PHE A 21 -10.86 7.49 -5.24
N PHE A 22 -9.90 6.58 -5.39
CA PHE A 22 -8.72 6.87 -6.21
C PHE A 22 -9.02 6.87 -7.70
N SER A 23 -9.96 6.03 -8.16
CA SER A 23 -10.36 6.05 -9.56
C SER A 23 -10.95 7.40 -9.93
N HIS A 24 -11.73 8.00 -9.04
CA HIS A 24 -12.30 9.33 -9.27
C HIS A 24 -11.23 10.42 -9.30
N ARG A 25 -10.05 10.16 -8.76
CA ARG A 25 -8.93 11.10 -8.81
C ARG A 25 -8.01 10.85 -10.00
N GLY A 26 -8.37 9.92 -10.89
CA GLY A 26 -7.63 9.69 -12.12
C GLY A 26 -6.59 8.59 -12.07
N TYR A 27 -6.53 7.84 -10.98
CA TYR A 27 -5.60 6.71 -10.89
C TYR A 27 -6.19 5.45 -11.52
N LEU A 28 -5.31 4.61 -12.07
CA LEU A 28 -5.66 3.24 -12.40
C LEU A 28 -5.46 2.43 -11.12
N VAL A 29 -6.49 1.71 -10.68
CA VAL A 29 -6.44 1.03 -9.38
C VAL A 29 -6.70 -0.45 -9.52
N ASP A 30 -5.78 -1.26 -9.04
CA ASP A 30 -5.97 -2.69 -8.87
C ASP A 30 -6.06 -2.99 -7.39
N SER A 31 -6.66 -4.12 -7.04
CA SER A 31 -6.77 -4.51 -5.65
C SER A 31 -6.52 -5.99 -5.47
N ALA A 32 -6.05 -6.35 -4.27
CA ALA A 32 -5.79 -7.71 -3.88
C ALA A 32 -6.28 -7.91 -2.46
N SER A 33 -6.74 -9.13 -2.16
CA SER A 33 -7.23 -9.46 -0.82
C SER A 33 -6.19 -10.22 0.01
N GLU A 34 -5.11 -10.67 -0.62
CA GLU A 34 -4.09 -11.45 0.08
C GLU A 34 -2.72 -11.21 -0.54
N ARG A 35 -1.68 -11.65 0.17
CA ARG A 35 -0.30 -11.39 -0.22
C ARG A 35 0.08 -11.98 -1.57
N GLU A 36 -0.30 -13.24 -1.82
CA GLU A 36 0.07 -13.93 -3.06
C GLU A 36 -0.51 -13.23 -4.28
N GLU A 37 -1.75 -12.78 -4.17
CA GLU A 37 -2.40 -12.04 -5.24
C GLU A 37 -1.69 -10.70 -5.49
N ALA A 38 -1.33 -10.02 -4.40
CA ALA A 38 -0.63 -8.74 -4.50
C ALA A 38 0.73 -8.92 -5.17
N GLU A 39 1.48 -9.95 -4.79
CA GLU A 39 2.80 -10.22 -5.37
C GLU A 39 2.70 -10.56 -6.85
N ALA A 40 1.67 -11.33 -7.24
CA ALA A 40 1.45 -11.64 -8.64
C ALA A 40 1.18 -10.38 -9.47
N LEU A 41 0.39 -9.46 -8.93
CA LEU A 41 0.13 -8.19 -9.60
C LEU A 41 1.41 -7.35 -9.72
N LEU A 42 2.21 -7.33 -8.67
CA LEU A 42 3.46 -6.55 -8.65
C LEU A 42 4.49 -7.09 -9.65
N VAL A 43 4.46 -8.38 -9.94
CA VAL A 43 5.33 -8.97 -10.97
C VAL A 43 4.88 -8.53 -12.37
N ASN A 44 3.58 -8.40 -12.58
CA ASN A 44 3.02 -8.17 -13.90
C ASN A 44 2.80 -6.71 -14.28
N PHE A 45 2.70 -5.82 -13.30
CA PHE A 45 2.42 -4.40 -13.55
C PHE A 45 3.33 -3.51 -12.73
N ALA A 46 3.65 -2.33 -13.26
CA ALA A 46 4.41 -1.33 -12.54
C ALA A 46 3.44 -0.41 -11.80
N TYR A 47 3.61 -0.30 -10.50
CA TYR A 47 2.76 0.55 -9.66
C TYR A 47 3.55 1.74 -9.14
N SER A 48 2.89 2.90 -9.07
CA SER A 48 3.47 4.08 -8.47
C SER A 48 3.46 3.97 -6.95
N CYS A 49 2.41 3.38 -6.40
CA CYS A 49 2.25 3.24 -4.96
C CYS A 49 1.42 2.01 -4.61
N VAL A 50 1.79 1.35 -3.52
CA VAL A 50 1.02 0.26 -2.92
C VAL A 50 0.51 0.74 -1.57
N ILE A 51 -0.78 0.53 -1.30
CA ILE A 51 -1.37 0.79 0.01
C ILE A 51 -1.81 -0.57 0.54
N ALA A 52 -1.12 -1.07 1.55
CA ALA A 52 -1.35 -2.41 2.07
C ALA A 52 -1.68 -2.39 3.55
N ASP A 53 -2.67 -3.21 3.94
CA ASP A 53 -2.94 -3.46 5.33
C ASP A 53 -1.79 -4.30 5.89
N LEU A 54 -1.31 -3.94 7.06
CA LEU A 54 -0.26 -4.68 7.74
C LEU A 54 -0.68 -6.13 8.02
N ARG A 55 -1.94 -6.31 8.38
CA ARG A 55 -2.51 -7.62 8.72
C ARG A 55 -3.60 -8.00 7.72
N LEU A 56 -3.40 -9.14 7.06
CA LEU A 56 -4.43 -9.74 6.22
C LEU A 56 -5.01 -10.93 7.00
N SER A 57 -6.31 -11.20 6.83
CA SER A 57 -7.06 -12.09 7.69
C SER A 57 -6.49 -13.50 7.80
N ALA A 58 -5.92 -14.01 6.74
CA ALA A 58 -5.33 -15.36 6.72
C ALA A 58 -3.91 -15.36 7.24
N GLY A 59 -3.33 -14.20 7.52
CA GLY A 59 -1.94 -14.08 7.87
C GLY A 59 -1.70 -14.11 9.36
N HIS A 60 -0.43 -14.20 9.71
CA HIS A 60 0.02 -14.20 11.08
C HIS A 60 0.51 -12.82 11.54
N GLY A 61 -0.06 -11.76 10.95
CA GLY A 61 0.27 -10.39 11.29
C GLY A 61 1.50 -9.84 10.61
N ALA A 62 2.09 -10.58 9.66
CA ALA A 62 3.32 -10.18 8.99
C ALA A 62 3.17 -9.97 7.49
N ASP A 63 1.96 -10.15 6.93
CA ASP A 63 1.77 -10.08 5.48
C ASP A 63 2.16 -8.74 4.89
N GLY A 64 1.84 -7.64 5.57
CA GLY A 64 2.22 -6.31 5.12
C GLY A 64 3.73 -6.13 5.09
N LEU A 65 4.44 -6.66 6.09
CA LEU A 65 5.90 -6.61 6.13
C LEU A 65 6.52 -7.44 4.99
N GLU A 66 5.90 -8.59 4.68
CA GLU A 66 6.37 -9.41 3.57
C GLU A 66 6.17 -8.71 2.23
N ILE A 67 5.02 -8.06 2.04
CA ILE A 67 4.76 -7.27 0.84
C ILE A 67 5.76 -6.12 0.73
N LEU A 68 6.04 -5.45 1.85
CA LEU A 68 7.02 -4.38 1.90
C LEU A 68 8.39 -4.86 1.42
N GLY A 69 8.84 -6.00 1.95
CA GLY A 69 10.11 -6.59 1.54
C GLY A 69 10.14 -6.91 0.06
N PHE A 70 9.06 -7.49 -0.45
CA PHE A 70 8.92 -7.82 -1.86
C PHE A 70 9.03 -6.57 -2.74
N VAL A 71 8.32 -5.51 -2.37
CA VAL A 71 8.34 -4.25 -3.12
C VAL A 71 9.75 -3.65 -3.13
N LYS A 72 10.40 -3.59 -1.97
CA LYS A 72 11.74 -2.97 -1.90
C LYS A 72 12.77 -3.76 -2.67
N GLU A 73 12.65 -5.08 -2.70
CA GLU A 73 13.59 -5.92 -3.43
C GLU A 73 13.35 -5.91 -4.94
N ARG A 74 12.07 -5.99 -5.36
CA ARG A 74 11.74 -6.19 -6.77
C ARG A 74 11.20 -4.98 -7.49
N CYS A 75 10.67 -4.01 -6.75
CA CYS A 75 10.02 -2.83 -7.33
C CYS A 75 10.53 -1.58 -6.61
N PRO A 76 11.84 -1.29 -6.69
CA PRO A 76 12.42 -0.23 -5.86
C PRO A 76 11.87 1.17 -6.11
N ASP A 77 11.26 1.40 -7.26
CA ASP A 77 10.68 2.71 -7.58
C ASP A 77 9.24 2.85 -7.10
N THR A 78 8.62 1.76 -6.63
CA THR A 78 7.25 1.78 -6.13
C THR A 78 7.24 2.24 -4.67
N ARG A 79 6.41 3.24 -4.38
CA ARG A 79 6.22 3.69 -3.00
C ARG A 79 5.29 2.73 -2.27
N ILE A 80 5.46 2.59 -0.98
CA ILE A 80 4.59 1.72 -0.20
C ILE A 80 4.16 2.37 1.10
N ILE A 81 2.85 2.29 1.35
CA ILE A 81 2.21 2.75 2.57
C ILE A 81 1.64 1.53 3.27
N LEU A 82 1.95 1.38 4.55
CA LEU A 82 1.30 0.36 5.37
C LEU A 82 0.23 1.02 6.22
N LEU A 83 -0.97 0.47 6.19
CA LEU A 83 -2.10 0.90 7.01
C LEU A 83 -2.38 -0.18 8.04
N THR A 84 -2.70 0.21 9.27
CA THR A 84 -3.06 -0.78 10.28
C THR A 84 -3.95 -0.20 11.37
N ALA A 85 -4.90 -1.02 11.83
CA ALA A 85 -5.69 -0.71 13.03
C ALA A 85 -4.94 -1.16 14.28
N TYR A 86 -3.98 -2.08 14.12
CA TYR A 86 -3.24 -2.66 15.23
C TYR A 86 -1.76 -2.63 14.93
N SER A 87 -1.00 -2.07 15.83
CA SER A 87 0.43 -1.93 15.64
C SER A 87 1.11 -1.95 17.00
N SER A 88 2.38 -2.36 17.00
CA SER A 88 3.23 -2.24 18.17
C SER A 88 4.47 -1.44 17.78
N PRO A 89 5.16 -0.82 18.76
CA PRO A 89 6.41 -0.12 18.43
C PRO A 89 7.43 -1.00 17.72
N ALA A 90 7.48 -2.29 18.08
CA ALA A 90 8.41 -3.23 17.43
C ALA A 90 8.09 -3.43 15.97
N VAL A 91 6.81 -3.58 15.62
CA VAL A 91 6.38 -3.77 14.24
C VAL A 91 6.62 -2.50 13.43
N GLU A 92 6.31 -1.34 13.99
CA GLU A 92 6.54 -0.08 13.29
C GLU A 92 8.03 0.15 13.05
N THR A 93 8.87 -0.15 14.04
CA THR A 93 10.31 -0.05 13.91
C THR A 93 10.81 -0.97 12.79
N GLU A 94 10.30 -2.20 12.73
CA GLU A 94 10.70 -3.13 11.69
C GLU A 94 10.26 -2.66 10.30
N ALA A 95 9.05 -2.09 10.18
CA ALA A 95 8.57 -1.54 8.92
C ALA A 95 9.47 -0.41 8.44
N ARG A 96 9.85 0.48 9.36
CA ARG A 96 10.75 1.60 9.02
C ARG A 96 12.13 1.11 8.63
N ARG A 97 12.64 0.09 9.33
CA ARG A 97 13.93 -0.52 8.99
C ARG A 97 13.92 -1.11 7.58
N ARG A 98 12.79 -1.67 7.18
CA ARG A 98 12.64 -2.26 5.84
C ARG A 98 12.35 -1.22 4.76
N GLY A 99 12.22 0.04 5.13
CA GLY A 99 12.10 1.13 4.17
C GLY A 99 10.68 1.53 3.78
N VAL A 100 9.69 1.31 4.66
CA VAL A 100 8.34 1.75 4.37
C VAL A 100 8.33 3.28 4.16
N ASP A 101 7.60 3.73 3.16
CA ASP A 101 7.54 5.17 2.87
C ASP A 101 6.63 5.90 3.85
N LEU A 102 5.50 5.28 4.23
CA LEU A 102 4.62 5.80 5.27
C LEU A 102 3.99 4.66 6.04
N PHE A 103 3.84 4.86 7.34
CA PHE A 103 3.14 3.93 8.22
C PHE A 103 1.98 4.70 8.84
N ILE A 104 0.75 4.27 8.55
CA ILE A 104 -0.45 5.02 8.91
C ILE A 104 -1.34 4.18 9.80
N HIS A 105 -1.81 4.77 10.91
CA HIS A 105 -2.75 4.13 11.81
C HIS A 105 -4.19 4.40 11.36
N LYS A 106 -5.01 3.35 11.30
CA LYS A 106 -6.44 3.47 11.01
C LYS A 106 -7.18 3.93 12.28
N PRO A 107 -8.29 4.66 12.16
CA PRO A 107 -8.88 5.16 10.93
C PRO A 107 -8.22 6.47 10.46
N LYS A 108 -8.22 6.66 9.15
CA LYS A 108 -7.74 7.91 8.56
C LYS A 108 -8.65 8.26 7.39
N PRO A 109 -9.10 9.52 7.26
CA PRO A 109 -9.98 9.89 6.16
C PRO A 109 -9.34 9.65 4.81
N LEU A 110 -10.11 9.15 3.84
CA LEU A 110 -9.60 8.87 2.50
C LEU A 110 -9.00 10.11 1.83
N ALA A 111 -9.59 11.28 2.05
CA ALA A 111 -9.04 12.52 1.50
C ALA A 111 -7.62 12.76 1.98
N GLU A 112 -7.33 12.43 3.24
CA GLU A 112 -5.99 12.59 3.79
C GLU A 112 -5.03 11.54 3.22
N VAL A 113 -5.48 10.29 3.11
CA VAL A 113 -4.68 9.24 2.47
C VAL A 113 -4.35 9.65 1.03
N GLY A 114 -5.34 10.22 0.32
CA GLY A 114 -5.15 10.69 -1.04
C GLY A 114 -4.07 11.75 -1.16
N ARG A 115 -4.03 12.70 -0.22
CA ARG A 115 -2.99 13.74 -0.22
C ARG A 115 -1.61 13.14 0.03
N LEU A 116 -1.52 12.15 0.92
CA LEU A 116 -0.26 11.48 1.21
C LEU A 116 0.25 10.68 0.02
N VAL A 117 -0.64 9.97 -0.67
CA VAL A 117 -0.29 9.24 -1.90
C VAL A 117 0.24 10.19 -2.95
N GLU A 118 -0.49 11.29 -3.20
CA GLU A 118 -0.08 12.27 -4.19
C GLU A 118 1.30 12.85 -3.85
N SER A 119 1.53 13.16 -2.59
CA SER A 119 2.81 13.69 -2.14
C SER A 119 3.95 12.71 -2.38
N LEU A 120 3.75 11.43 -2.06
CA LEU A 120 4.77 10.41 -2.27
C LEU A 120 5.11 10.22 -3.74
N ILE A 121 4.08 10.18 -4.59
CA ILE A 121 4.28 10.01 -6.02
C ILE A 121 5.04 11.20 -6.59
N ARG A 122 4.72 12.41 -6.15
CA ARG A 122 5.38 13.63 -6.59
C ARG A 122 6.84 13.63 -6.18
N GLN A 123 7.15 13.21 -4.95
CA GLN A 123 8.53 13.09 -4.48
C GLN A 123 9.33 12.12 -5.33
N GLY A 124 8.73 10.98 -5.69
CA GLY A 124 9.36 10.00 -6.56
C GLY A 124 9.68 10.57 -7.93
N ALA A 125 8.79 11.40 -8.47
CA ALA A 125 8.96 12.00 -9.79
C ALA A 125 10.06 13.08 -9.79
N GLU A 126 10.30 13.72 -8.64
CA GLU A 126 11.29 14.78 -8.50
C GLU A 126 12.70 14.24 -8.26
N SER A 127 12.82 13.00 -7.85
CA SER A 127 14.13 12.39 -7.53
C SER A 127 14.86 11.78 -8.77
#